data_6a2c1e5d3c2a7f4838ae3b1b37230b80
#
_entry.id   6a2c1e5d3c2a7f4838ae3b1b37230b80
#
_cell.length_a   1.000
_cell.length_b   1.000
_cell.length_c   1.000
_cell.angle_alpha   90.00
_cell.angle_beta   90.00
_cell.angle_gamma   90.00
#
_symmetry.space_group_name_H-M   'P 1'
#
loop_
_entity.id
_entity.type
_entity.pdbx_description
1 polymer ?
#
loop_
_entity_poly.entity_id
_entity_poly.type
_entity_poly.pdbx_seq_one_letter_code
_entity_poly.pdbx_strand_id
1 'polypeptide(L)'
;MPAPPPETLPSAADAQALGLTGAEYDLICDKLGRPPNQVELAMFSLLWSEHCAYKHSKELLRTLPTEGPAVVMGPGENAGAVDVGGGLVCAFKVESHNHPSAVEPFQGAATGVGGILRDIFAIGARPAAVLDSLRFGEPSSERSRYLLDHAVAGIGHYGNSIGVPTVGGEVYFEAPYEANCLVNAMALGLDRKSVV
;
A
#
# COMPACT_ATOMS: atom_id res chain seq x y z
N MET A 1 -30.86 16.96 29.59
CA MET A 1 -30.77 16.66 28.16
C MET A 1 -31.57 15.39 27.91
N PRO A 2 -32.42 15.28 26.87
CA PRO A 2 -33.08 14.02 26.56
C PRO A 2 -32.01 12.96 26.20
N ALA A 3 -32.27 11.71 26.59
CA ALA A 3 -31.41 10.59 26.23
C ALA A 3 -31.30 10.48 24.68
N PRO A 4 -30.13 10.20 24.16
CA PRO A 4 -29.99 9.97 22.72
C PRO A 4 -30.94 8.82 22.28
N PRO A 5 -31.49 8.87 21.06
CA PRO A 5 -32.32 7.79 20.56
C PRO A 5 -31.53 6.49 20.58
N PRO A 6 -32.18 5.34 20.77
CA PRO A 6 -31.49 4.06 20.74
C PRO A 6 -30.78 3.88 19.38
N GLU A 7 -29.48 3.60 19.40
CA GLU A 7 -28.71 3.30 18.19
C GLU A 7 -29.31 2.07 17.52
N THR A 8 -29.78 2.23 16.28
CA THR A 8 -30.16 1.09 15.44
C THR A 8 -28.88 0.33 15.10
N LEU A 9 -28.80 -0.92 15.54
CA LEU A 9 -27.67 -1.78 15.22
C LEU A 9 -27.64 -2.10 13.72
N PRO A 10 -26.47 -2.10 13.08
CA PRO A 10 -26.33 -2.46 11.68
C PRO A 10 -26.83 -3.85 11.37
N SER A 11 -27.41 -4.01 10.20
CA SER A 11 -27.92 -5.27 9.65
C SER A 11 -26.89 -5.93 8.72
N ALA A 12 -27.20 -7.16 8.27
CA ALA A 12 -26.41 -7.82 7.22
C ALA A 12 -26.41 -7.03 5.89
N ALA A 13 -27.46 -6.25 5.60
CA ALA A 13 -27.49 -5.39 4.43
C ALA A 13 -26.51 -4.22 4.53
N ASP A 14 -26.37 -3.63 5.72
CA ASP A 14 -25.36 -2.60 5.96
C ASP A 14 -23.94 -3.16 5.84
N ALA A 15 -23.73 -4.40 6.30
CA ALA A 15 -22.46 -5.10 6.11
C ALA A 15 -22.12 -5.32 4.63
N GLN A 16 -23.11 -5.71 3.81
CA GLN A 16 -22.93 -5.88 2.38
C GLN A 16 -22.61 -4.54 1.68
N ALA A 17 -23.24 -3.46 2.08
CA ALA A 17 -22.94 -2.13 1.56
C ALA A 17 -21.50 -1.69 1.85
N LEU A 18 -20.88 -2.22 2.91
CA LEU A 18 -19.48 -2.02 3.28
C LEU A 18 -18.52 -3.09 2.71
N GLY A 19 -18.99 -3.96 1.81
CA GLY A 19 -18.17 -4.97 1.14
C GLY A 19 -17.94 -6.26 1.94
N LEU A 20 -18.66 -6.46 3.05
CA LEU A 20 -18.68 -7.73 3.79
C LEU A 20 -19.74 -8.67 3.20
N THR A 21 -19.48 -9.96 3.25
CA THR A 21 -20.49 -10.99 2.91
C THR A 21 -21.41 -11.27 4.10
N GLY A 22 -22.58 -11.89 3.85
CA GLY A 22 -23.48 -12.33 4.93
C GLY A 22 -22.78 -13.27 5.91
N ALA A 23 -21.99 -14.22 5.40
CA ALA A 23 -21.23 -15.15 6.24
C ALA A 23 -20.18 -14.46 7.13
N GLU A 24 -19.57 -13.40 6.64
CA GLU A 24 -18.66 -12.57 7.44
C GLU A 24 -19.40 -11.79 8.52
N TYR A 25 -20.59 -11.27 8.21
CA TYR A 25 -21.43 -10.63 9.22
C TYR A 25 -21.84 -11.59 10.34
N ASP A 26 -22.27 -12.78 9.98
CA ASP A 26 -22.61 -13.83 10.96
C ASP A 26 -21.40 -14.19 11.84
N LEU A 27 -20.22 -14.33 11.23
CA LEU A 27 -18.98 -14.60 11.95
C LEU A 27 -18.60 -13.43 12.90
N ILE A 28 -18.86 -12.20 12.51
CA ILE A 28 -18.64 -11.03 13.38
C ILE A 28 -19.57 -11.10 14.60
N CYS A 29 -20.86 -11.39 14.37
CA CYS A 29 -21.84 -11.56 15.45
C CYS A 29 -21.43 -12.68 16.43
N ASP A 30 -20.99 -13.82 15.90
CA ASP A 30 -20.50 -14.95 16.71
C ASP A 30 -19.29 -14.56 17.56
N LYS A 31 -18.31 -13.88 16.96
CA LYS A 31 -17.11 -13.44 17.68
C LYS A 31 -17.38 -12.41 18.76
N LEU A 32 -18.32 -11.50 18.54
CA LEU A 32 -18.71 -10.47 19.50
C LEU A 32 -19.75 -10.97 20.52
N GLY A 33 -20.44 -12.09 20.26
CA GLY A 33 -21.58 -12.55 21.03
C GLY A 33 -22.82 -11.65 20.92
N ARG A 34 -22.85 -10.74 19.96
CA ARG A 34 -23.91 -9.76 19.67
C ARG A 34 -23.73 -9.14 18.28
N PRO A 35 -24.76 -8.48 17.73
CA PRO A 35 -24.56 -7.66 16.54
C PRO A 35 -23.53 -6.53 16.79
N PRO A 36 -22.72 -6.19 15.78
CA PRO A 36 -21.77 -5.07 15.86
C PRO A 36 -22.50 -3.71 15.90
N ASN A 37 -21.92 -2.72 16.51
CA ASN A 37 -22.35 -1.33 16.29
C ASN A 37 -21.75 -0.80 14.97
N GLN A 38 -22.12 0.44 14.57
CA GLN A 38 -21.67 1.02 13.28
C GLN A 38 -20.14 1.15 13.19
N VAL A 39 -19.49 1.55 14.28
CA VAL A 39 -18.02 1.70 14.29
C VAL A 39 -17.32 0.34 14.18
N GLU A 40 -17.79 -0.64 14.95
CA GLU A 40 -17.27 -2.01 14.89
C GLU A 40 -17.43 -2.62 13.51
N LEU A 41 -18.61 -2.45 12.88
CA LEU A 41 -18.84 -2.93 11.52
C LEU A 41 -17.91 -2.28 10.51
N ALA A 42 -17.72 -0.96 10.60
CA ALA A 42 -16.76 -0.24 9.76
C ALA A 42 -15.31 -0.73 9.97
N MET A 43 -14.91 -0.97 11.21
CA MET A 43 -13.58 -1.54 11.51
C MET A 43 -13.40 -2.92 10.89
N PHE A 44 -14.38 -3.83 11.05
CA PHE A 44 -14.32 -5.14 10.42
C PHE A 44 -14.28 -5.06 8.90
N SER A 45 -15.07 -4.17 8.28
CA SER A 45 -15.07 -4.01 6.83
C SER A 45 -13.71 -3.59 6.28
N LEU A 46 -12.99 -2.72 6.98
CA LEU A 46 -11.65 -2.29 6.61
C LEU A 46 -10.61 -3.38 6.86
N LEU A 47 -10.60 -3.96 8.07
CA LEU A 47 -9.59 -4.95 8.47
C LEU A 47 -9.73 -6.28 7.71
N TRP A 48 -10.95 -6.66 7.30
CA TRP A 48 -11.22 -7.86 6.51
C TRP A 48 -11.35 -7.59 5.01
N SER A 49 -10.91 -6.43 4.56
CA SER A 49 -10.87 -6.08 3.12
C SER A 49 -9.71 -6.76 2.40
N GLU A 50 -9.73 -6.72 1.07
CA GLU A 50 -8.61 -7.14 0.25
C GLU A 50 -7.33 -6.35 0.58
N HIS A 51 -7.47 -5.06 0.89
CA HIS A 51 -6.33 -4.19 1.21
C HIS A 51 -5.56 -4.63 2.47
N CYS A 52 -6.30 -4.95 3.56
CA CYS A 52 -5.67 -5.30 4.85
C CYS A 52 -5.43 -6.80 5.02
N ALA A 53 -6.39 -7.63 4.60
CA ALA A 53 -6.39 -9.07 4.87
C ALA A 53 -6.02 -9.93 3.66
N TYR A 54 -5.84 -9.32 2.48
CA TYR A 54 -5.65 -10.05 1.22
C TYR A 54 -6.77 -11.07 0.99
N LYS A 55 -8.01 -10.65 1.24
CA LYS A 55 -9.23 -11.47 1.32
C LYS A 55 -9.40 -12.43 0.14
N HIS A 56 -9.10 -11.95 -1.06
CA HIS A 56 -9.24 -12.69 -2.32
C HIS A 56 -7.90 -13.16 -2.89
N SER A 57 -6.83 -12.40 -2.72
CA SER A 57 -5.52 -12.67 -3.34
C SER A 57 -4.62 -13.58 -2.52
N LYS A 58 -4.88 -13.78 -1.23
CA LYS A 58 -4.01 -14.53 -0.32
C LYS A 58 -3.65 -15.93 -0.82
N GLU A 59 -4.61 -16.67 -1.35
CA GLU A 59 -4.38 -18.01 -1.86
C GLU A 59 -3.51 -18.01 -3.13
N LEU A 60 -3.67 -17.00 -4.00
CA LEU A 60 -2.82 -16.82 -5.17
C LEU A 60 -1.42 -16.40 -4.77
N LEU A 61 -1.28 -15.48 -3.82
CA LEU A 61 0.03 -15.03 -3.33
C LEU A 61 0.85 -16.18 -2.75
N ARG A 62 0.21 -17.16 -2.10
CA ARG A 62 0.87 -18.36 -1.59
C ARG A 62 1.45 -19.27 -2.68
N THR A 63 1.03 -19.13 -3.92
CA THR A 63 1.57 -19.92 -5.04
C THR A 63 2.86 -19.33 -5.61
N LEU A 64 3.20 -18.09 -5.25
CA LEU A 64 4.43 -17.45 -5.70
C LEU A 64 5.66 -18.08 -5.02
N PRO A 65 6.77 -18.29 -5.73
CA PRO A 65 7.99 -18.77 -5.12
C PRO A 65 8.57 -17.71 -4.19
N THR A 66 8.71 -18.03 -2.93
CA THR A 66 9.22 -17.14 -1.88
C THR A 66 10.55 -17.59 -1.30
N GLU A 67 11.06 -18.74 -1.76
CA GLU A 67 12.31 -19.34 -1.30
C GLU A 67 13.25 -19.56 -2.48
N GLY A 68 14.55 -19.54 -2.21
CA GLY A 68 15.58 -19.78 -3.22
C GLY A 68 16.99 -19.49 -2.66
N PRO A 69 18.05 -19.95 -3.32
CA PRO A 69 19.42 -19.82 -2.83
C PRO A 69 19.90 -18.37 -2.71
N ALA A 70 19.30 -17.43 -3.44
CA ALA A 70 19.61 -16.01 -3.35
C ALA A 70 18.75 -15.26 -2.33
N VAL A 71 17.65 -15.86 -1.82
CA VAL A 71 16.76 -15.19 -0.87
C VAL A 71 17.43 -15.13 0.49
N VAL A 72 17.67 -13.92 0.98
CA VAL A 72 18.22 -13.65 2.32
C VAL A 72 17.09 -13.32 3.28
N MET A 73 16.10 -12.55 2.82
CA MET A 73 14.93 -12.15 3.60
C MET A 73 13.69 -12.24 2.70
N GLY A 74 12.77 -13.11 3.07
CA GLY A 74 11.52 -13.36 2.35
C GLY A 74 10.32 -12.60 2.93
N PRO A 75 9.08 -12.98 2.54
CA PRO A 75 7.86 -12.37 3.05
C PRO A 75 7.72 -12.48 4.57
N GLY A 76 7.16 -11.43 5.18
CA GLY A 76 6.94 -11.33 6.64
C GLY A 76 7.75 -10.21 7.29
N GLU A 77 8.74 -9.69 6.59
CA GLU A 77 9.57 -8.56 7.01
C GLU A 77 9.17 -7.26 6.31
N ASN A 78 9.78 -6.13 6.71
CA ASN A 78 9.46 -4.82 6.14
C ASN A 78 9.84 -4.70 4.66
N ALA A 79 10.91 -5.38 4.24
CA ALA A 79 11.39 -5.42 2.86
C ALA A 79 11.92 -6.82 2.53
N GLY A 80 12.01 -7.15 1.24
CA GLY A 80 12.72 -8.33 0.76
C GLY A 80 14.22 -8.05 0.59
N ALA A 81 15.05 -9.09 0.69
CA ALA A 81 16.47 -8.98 0.41
C ALA A 81 17.00 -10.23 -0.33
N VAL A 82 17.84 -9.99 -1.32
CA VAL A 82 18.49 -11.05 -2.11
C VAL A 82 20.00 -10.87 -2.14
N ASP A 83 20.73 -11.99 -2.10
CA ASP A 83 22.18 -12.03 -2.26
C ASP A 83 22.53 -11.69 -3.72
N VAL A 84 23.31 -10.65 -3.92
CA VAL A 84 23.77 -10.22 -5.24
C VAL A 84 25.25 -10.58 -5.49
N GLY A 85 25.84 -11.37 -4.62
CA GLY A 85 27.24 -11.75 -4.68
C GLY A 85 28.18 -10.75 -4.02
N GLY A 86 29.47 -11.13 -3.91
CA GLY A 86 30.49 -10.25 -3.33
C GLY A 86 30.29 -9.93 -1.84
N GLY A 87 29.45 -10.69 -1.13
CA GLY A 87 29.09 -10.39 0.26
C GLY A 87 28.10 -9.26 0.42
N LEU A 88 27.40 -8.87 -0.66
CA LEU A 88 26.38 -7.83 -0.70
C LEU A 88 24.99 -8.42 -0.84
N VAL A 89 24.01 -7.74 -0.27
CA VAL A 89 22.58 -7.96 -0.47
C VAL A 89 21.93 -6.73 -1.07
N CYS A 90 20.97 -6.97 -1.97
CA CYS A 90 20.05 -5.95 -2.45
C CYS A 90 18.73 -6.08 -1.67
N ALA A 91 18.40 -5.08 -0.91
CA ALA A 91 17.11 -4.93 -0.25
C ALA A 91 16.16 -4.15 -1.17
N PHE A 92 14.88 -4.52 -1.20
CA PHE A 92 13.88 -3.84 -2.01
C PHE A 92 12.50 -3.90 -1.40
N LYS A 93 11.74 -2.85 -1.66
CA LYS A 93 10.34 -2.71 -1.28
C LYS A 93 9.59 -1.98 -2.36
N VAL A 94 8.40 -2.46 -2.69
CA VAL A 94 7.43 -1.75 -3.53
C VAL A 94 6.13 -1.58 -2.76
N GLU A 95 5.53 -0.43 -2.90
CA GLU A 95 4.25 -0.11 -2.27
C GLU A 95 3.38 0.74 -3.20
N SER A 96 2.07 0.50 -3.16
CA SER A 96 1.07 1.30 -3.85
C SER A 96 0.49 2.32 -2.87
N HIS A 97 0.57 3.60 -3.20
CA HIS A 97 0.02 4.69 -2.41
C HIS A 97 -1.03 5.47 -3.22
N ASN A 98 -2.02 4.74 -3.75
CA ASN A 98 -2.93 5.20 -4.79
C ASN A 98 -4.00 6.15 -4.26
N HIS A 99 -4.83 5.67 -3.34
CA HIS A 99 -5.97 6.43 -2.83
C HIS A 99 -5.55 7.74 -2.13
N PRO A 100 -4.54 7.75 -1.24
CA PRO A 100 -4.04 9.01 -0.68
C PRO A 100 -3.56 9.99 -1.75
N SER A 101 -2.91 9.50 -2.82
CA SER A 101 -2.44 10.35 -3.93
C SER A 101 -3.58 10.87 -4.80
N ALA A 102 -4.70 10.15 -4.92
CA ALA A 102 -5.88 10.64 -5.61
C ALA A 102 -6.59 11.76 -4.83
N VAL A 103 -6.45 11.81 -3.51
CA VAL A 103 -7.03 12.84 -2.65
C VAL A 103 -6.09 14.04 -2.50
N GLU A 104 -4.85 13.80 -2.16
CA GLU A 104 -3.81 14.80 -1.93
C GLU A 104 -2.50 14.34 -2.59
N PRO A 105 -2.31 14.58 -3.89
CA PRO A 105 -1.29 13.91 -4.69
C PRO A 105 0.14 14.18 -4.23
N PHE A 106 0.46 15.41 -3.82
CA PHE A 106 1.80 15.73 -3.33
C PHE A 106 2.12 14.98 -2.04
N GLN A 107 1.26 15.08 -1.03
CA GLN A 107 1.48 14.44 0.27
C GLN A 107 1.34 12.91 0.18
N GLY A 108 0.38 12.43 -0.61
CA GLY A 108 0.16 11.00 -0.83
C GLY A 108 1.36 10.34 -1.48
N ALA A 109 1.89 10.91 -2.55
CA ALA A 109 3.06 10.36 -3.25
C ALA A 109 4.35 10.51 -2.43
N ALA A 110 4.55 11.64 -1.75
CA ALA A 110 5.68 11.83 -0.83
C ALA A 110 5.67 10.78 0.30
N THR A 111 4.51 10.50 0.88
CA THR A 111 4.35 9.48 1.92
C THR A 111 4.63 8.08 1.38
N GLY A 112 4.21 7.78 0.14
CA GLY A 112 4.52 6.51 -0.54
C GLY A 112 6.02 6.26 -0.63
N VAL A 113 6.77 7.24 -1.13
CA VAL A 113 8.25 7.17 -1.18
C VAL A 113 8.85 7.09 0.22
N GLY A 114 8.36 7.89 1.16
CA GLY A 114 8.85 7.89 2.54
C GLY A 114 8.69 6.55 3.24
N GLY A 115 7.54 5.89 3.03
CA GLY A 115 7.24 4.58 3.61
C GLY A 115 8.23 3.51 3.16
N ILE A 116 8.44 3.37 1.85
CA ILE A 116 9.34 2.34 1.30
C ILE A 116 10.82 2.59 1.65
N LEU A 117 11.25 3.85 1.71
CA LEU A 117 12.60 4.18 2.14
C LEU A 117 12.83 3.82 3.61
N ARG A 118 11.84 4.05 4.46
CA ARG A 118 11.90 3.64 5.87
C ARG A 118 11.93 2.13 6.04
N ASP A 119 11.24 1.37 5.20
CA ASP A 119 11.27 -0.09 5.22
C ASP A 119 12.67 -0.63 4.89
N ILE A 120 13.37 0.00 3.92
CA ILE A 120 14.76 -0.35 3.62
C ILE A 120 15.67 -0.05 4.82
N PHE A 121 15.50 1.10 5.49
CA PHE A 121 16.25 1.42 6.70
C PHE A 121 15.92 0.46 7.85
N ALA A 122 14.67 0.04 7.98
CA ALA A 122 14.21 -0.82 9.08
C ALA A 122 14.87 -2.19 9.08
N ILE A 123 15.27 -2.71 7.92
CA ILE A 123 16.02 -3.97 7.80
C ILE A 123 17.55 -3.78 7.79
N GLY A 124 18.04 -2.58 8.09
CA GLY A 124 19.47 -2.26 8.20
C GLY A 124 20.13 -1.79 6.90
N ALA A 125 19.45 -1.89 5.76
CA ALA A 125 20.02 -1.51 4.47
C ALA A 125 20.00 0.00 4.23
N ARG A 126 20.95 0.51 3.45
CA ARG A 126 20.98 1.92 3.04
C ARG A 126 20.28 2.09 1.70
N PRO A 127 19.20 2.91 1.62
CA PRO A 127 18.56 3.23 0.34
C PRO A 127 19.55 3.85 -0.63
N ALA A 128 19.51 3.39 -1.88
CA ALA A 128 20.40 3.82 -2.95
C ALA A 128 19.64 4.42 -4.14
N ALA A 129 18.41 3.96 -4.38
CA ALA A 129 17.61 4.38 -5.53
C ALA A 129 16.12 4.24 -5.26
N VAL A 130 15.33 5.07 -5.94
CA VAL A 130 13.88 4.98 -6.05
C VAL A 130 13.51 4.73 -7.51
N LEU A 131 12.46 3.96 -7.74
CA LEU A 131 11.81 3.73 -9.03
C LEU A 131 10.30 3.90 -8.83
N ASP A 132 9.60 4.31 -9.88
CA ASP A 132 8.17 4.55 -9.81
C ASP A 132 7.42 3.86 -10.97
N SER A 133 6.21 3.40 -10.70
CA SER A 133 5.29 2.92 -11.72
C SER A 133 3.97 3.66 -11.54
N LEU A 134 3.69 4.59 -12.45
CA LEU A 134 2.63 5.56 -12.31
C LEU A 134 1.53 5.35 -13.36
N ARG A 135 0.29 5.51 -12.97
CA ARG A 135 -0.89 5.43 -13.84
C ARG A 135 -1.81 6.61 -13.57
N PHE A 136 -2.16 7.35 -14.61
CA PHE A 136 -3.08 8.48 -14.55
C PHE A 136 -4.12 8.37 -15.66
N GLY A 137 -5.20 9.15 -15.55
CA GLY A 137 -6.19 9.31 -16.60
C GLY A 137 -5.59 10.02 -17.83
N GLU A 138 -6.44 10.33 -18.80
CA GLU A 138 -6.00 10.94 -20.07
C GLU A 138 -5.27 12.27 -19.85
N PRO A 139 -4.14 12.53 -20.56
CA PRO A 139 -3.37 13.76 -20.38
C PRO A 139 -4.13 15.04 -20.79
N SER A 140 -5.22 14.90 -21.55
CA SER A 140 -6.11 15.99 -21.90
C SER A 140 -6.96 16.48 -20.72
N SER A 141 -7.16 15.65 -19.71
CA SER A 141 -7.90 15.99 -18.50
C SER A 141 -7.10 16.93 -17.59
N GLU A 142 -7.74 17.99 -17.12
CA GLU A 142 -7.16 18.93 -16.15
C GLU A 142 -6.84 18.22 -14.83
N ARG A 143 -7.74 17.33 -14.39
CA ARG A 143 -7.53 16.55 -13.17
C ARG A 143 -6.33 15.60 -13.27
N SER A 144 -6.20 14.88 -14.38
CA SER A 144 -5.05 13.97 -14.57
C SER A 144 -3.73 14.72 -14.56
N ARG A 145 -3.66 15.88 -15.22
CA ARG A 145 -2.46 16.74 -15.16
C ARG A 145 -2.15 17.21 -13.74
N TYR A 146 -3.17 17.67 -13.01
CA TYR A 146 -3.03 18.06 -11.61
C TYR A 146 -2.47 16.93 -10.75
N LEU A 147 -3.05 15.72 -10.87
CA LEU A 147 -2.60 14.55 -10.11
C LEU A 147 -1.16 14.16 -10.46
N LEU A 148 -0.81 14.13 -11.75
CA LEU A 148 0.53 13.81 -12.23
C LEU A 148 1.57 14.81 -11.70
N ASP A 149 1.34 16.10 -11.93
CA ASP A 149 2.30 17.15 -11.58
C ASP A 149 2.60 17.15 -10.07
N HIS A 150 1.57 17.03 -9.26
CA HIS A 150 1.73 17.04 -7.80
C HIS A 150 2.29 15.73 -7.26
N ALA A 151 1.91 14.58 -7.82
CA ALA A 151 2.49 13.29 -7.43
C ALA A 151 4.00 13.25 -7.73
N VAL A 152 4.40 13.65 -8.94
CA VAL A 152 5.83 13.74 -9.33
C VAL A 152 6.59 14.72 -8.43
N ALA A 153 5.99 15.89 -8.12
CA ALA A 153 6.59 16.84 -7.20
C ALA A 153 6.76 16.25 -5.79
N GLY A 154 5.78 15.48 -5.29
CA GLY A 154 5.85 14.81 -3.99
C GLY A 154 6.94 13.75 -3.93
N ILE A 155 7.04 12.90 -4.96
CA ILE A 155 8.11 11.89 -5.12
C ILE A 155 9.49 12.58 -5.06
N GLY A 156 9.68 13.58 -5.91
CA GLY A 156 10.94 14.33 -6.00
C GLY A 156 11.29 15.05 -4.69
N HIS A 157 10.29 15.63 -4.02
CA HIS A 157 10.49 16.31 -2.74
C HIS A 157 11.06 15.37 -1.67
N TYR A 158 10.46 14.20 -1.50
CA TYR A 158 10.93 13.26 -0.47
C TYR A 158 12.30 12.67 -0.82
N GLY A 159 12.52 12.23 -2.05
CA GLY A 159 13.81 11.73 -2.52
C GLY A 159 14.93 12.75 -2.34
N ASN A 160 14.70 14.00 -2.72
CA ASN A 160 15.65 15.10 -2.54
C ASN A 160 15.95 15.38 -1.07
N SER A 161 14.95 15.29 -0.19
CA SER A 161 15.12 15.58 1.24
C SER A 161 16.08 14.62 1.94
N ILE A 162 16.18 13.38 1.47
CA ILE A 162 17.08 12.38 2.03
C ILE A 162 18.24 11.98 1.12
N GLY A 163 18.33 12.59 -0.06
CA GLY A 163 19.43 12.39 -1.00
C GLY A 163 19.38 11.04 -1.73
N VAL A 164 18.20 10.47 -1.96
CA VAL A 164 17.99 9.22 -2.72
C VAL A 164 17.37 9.56 -4.07
N PRO A 165 18.09 9.32 -5.20
CA PRO A 165 17.60 9.68 -6.52
C PRO A 165 16.52 8.69 -7.02
N THR A 166 15.54 9.21 -7.77
CA THR A 166 14.71 8.40 -8.66
C THR A 166 15.50 8.13 -9.94
N VAL A 167 15.77 6.86 -10.22
CA VAL A 167 16.67 6.45 -11.31
C VAL A 167 15.94 5.80 -12.48
N GLY A 168 14.66 5.53 -12.37
CA GLY A 168 13.87 4.91 -13.42
C GLY A 168 12.40 4.74 -13.02
N GLY A 169 11.65 4.18 -13.94
CA GLY A 169 10.21 3.93 -13.76
C GLY A 169 9.46 4.01 -15.07
N GLU A 170 8.16 4.09 -14.97
CA GLU A 170 7.24 4.17 -16.10
C GLU A 170 6.01 5.02 -15.75
N VAL A 171 5.45 5.64 -16.77
CA VAL A 171 4.19 6.38 -16.66
C VAL A 171 3.27 5.94 -17.79
N TYR A 172 2.02 5.61 -17.45
CA TYR A 172 0.98 5.28 -18.43
C TYR A 172 -0.27 6.12 -18.20
N PHE A 173 -1.01 6.36 -19.27
CA PHE A 173 -2.23 7.14 -19.27
C PHE A 173 -3.37 6.32 -19.84
N GLU A 174 -4.40 6.10 -19.05
CA GLU A 174 -5.59 5.35 -19.43
C GLU A 174 -6.81 5.89 -18.69
N ALA A 175 -7.95 6.00 -19.38
CA ALA A 175 -9.18 6.57 -18.85
C ALA A 175 -9.65 6.00 -17.49
N PRO A 176 -9.51 4.70 -17.17
CA PRO A 176 -9.92 4.17 -15.87
C PRO A 176 -9.21 4.81 -14.66
N TYR A 177 -8.03 5.40 -14.84
CA TYR A 177 -7.27 6.02 -13.76
C TYR A 177 -7.60 7.50 -13.53
N GLU A 178 -8.61 8.05 -14.21
CA GLU A 178 -9.02 9.45 -14.09
C GLU A 178 -9.44 9.84 -12.65
N ALA A 179 -10.21 9.00 -12.00
CA ALA A 179 -10.71 9.25 -10.65
C ALA A 179 -9.75 8.82 -9.55
N ASN A 180 -8.98 7.76 -9.80
CA ASN A 180 -8.08 7.14 -8.81
C ASN A 180 -6.79 6.70 -9.50
N CYS A 181 -5.79 7.55 -9.48
CA CYS A 181 -4.47 7.28 -10.03
C CYS A 181 -3.77 6.14 -9.29
N LEU A 182 -2.81 5.50 -9.96
CA LEU A 182 -1.89 4.55 -9.30
C LEU A 182 -0.53 5.21 -9.13
N VAL A 183 -0.09 5.26 -7.90
CA VAL A 183 1.25 5.72 -7.52
C VAL A 183 1.94 4.57 -6.82
N ASN A 184 2.78 3.85 -7.55
CA ASN A 184 3.57 2.76 -7.00
C ASN A 184 5.02 3.24 -6.93
N ALA A 185 5.59 3.18 -5.74
CA ALA A 185 6.97 3.53 -5.52
C ALA A 185 7.76 2.29 -5.08
N MET A 186 8.98 2.15 -5.56
CA MET A 186 9.91 1.09 -5.21
C MET A 186 11.21 1.71 -4.72
N ALA A 187 11.75 1.20 -3.62
CA ALA A 187 13.09 1.55 -3.15
C ALA A 187 14.02 0.35 -3.25
N LEU A 188 15.25 0.63 -3.62
CA LEU A 188 16.37 -0.31 -3.57
C LEU A 188 17.39 0.18 -2.54
N GLY A 189 17.94 -0.74 -1.77
CA GLY A 189 19.03 -0.49 -0.85
C GLY A 189 20.12 -1.55 -0.97
N LEU A 190 21.30 -1.21 -0.53
CA LEU A 190 22.44 -2.13 -0.50
C LEU A 190 22.98 -2.23 0.92
N ASP A 191 23.34 -3.43 1.33
CA ASP A 191 24.06 -3.66 2.57
C ASP A 191 24.97 -4.89 2.46
N ARG A 192 25.75 -5.13 3.52
CA ARG A 192 26.56 -6.34 3.65
C ARG A 192 25.69 -7.49 4.16
N LYS A 193 25.88 -8.67 3.61
CA LYS A 193 25.12 -9.88 3.98
C LYS A 193 25.18 -10.21 5.49
N SER A 194 26.15 -9.71 6.21
CA SER A 194 26.32 -9.92 7.66
C SER A 194 25.50 -8.98 8.54
N VAL A 195 24.78 -8.02 7.95
CA VAL A 195 24.01 -6.98 8.66
C VAL A 195 22.51 -7.19 8.52
N VAL A 196 22.07 -7.75 7.39
CA VAL A 196 20.66 -8.04 7.07
C VAL A 196 20.25 -9.42 7.56
#